data_a3e6a88d2ada7885c8f20d866a2a2bfa
#
_entry.id   a3e6a88d2ada7885c8f20d866a2a2bfa
#
_cell.length_a   1.000
_cell.length_b   1.000
_cell.length_c   1.000
_cell.angle_alpha   90.00
_cell.angle_beta   90.00
_cell.angle_gamma   90.00
#
_symmetry.space_group_name_H-M   'P 1'
#
loop_
_entity.id
_entity.type
_entity.pdbx_description
1 polymer ?
#
loop_
_entity_poly.entity_id
_entity_poly.type
_entity_poly.pdbx_seq_one_letter_code
_entity_poly.pdbx_strand_id
1 'polypeptide(L)'
;MLRECISVHIGQAGVQMGNACWELYCLEHGIQPDGQMPSDKTIGGGDDSFNTFFSETGAGKHVPRAVFVDLEPTVVGPTYTNLNRLIGQIVSSITASLRFDGALNVDLTEFQTNLVPYPRIHFPLATYAPVISAEKAYHEQLTVAEITNACFEPANQMVKCDPRHGKYMSCCMLYRGDVVPKDVNAAIATIKTKRTIQFVDWCPTGFKVGINYQPPTVVPGGDLAKVQRAVCMLSNTTAIAEAWARLDHKFDLMYAKRAFVHWYVGEGMEEGEFSEAREDLAALEKDYEEVGVDSVEGEGEEEGGEEY
;
A
#
# COMPACT_ATOMS: atom_id res chain seq x y z
N MET A 1 11.33 21.06 7.66
CA MET A 1 10.53 20.65 8.84
C MET A 1 10.36 19.15 8.74
N LEU A 2 11.09 18.40 9.56
CA LEU A 2 10.98 16.95 9.63
C LEU A 2 9.57 16.58 10.12
N ARG A 3 8.88 15.70 9.38
CA ARG A 3 7.61 15.13 9.79
C ARG A 3 7.89 13.82 10.52
N GLU A 4 8.00 13.88 11.84
CA GLU A 4 8.19 12.69 12.66
C GLU A 4 6.99 11.75 12.55
N CYS A 5 7.27 10.45 12.38
CA CYS A 5 6.26 9.41 12.26
C CYS A 5 6.39 8.44 13.45
N ILE A 6 5.30 8.22 14.15
CA ILE A 6 5.21 7.24 15.24
C ILE A 6 4.36 6.07 14.75
N SER A 7 4.92 4.86 14.80
CA SER A 7 4.25 3.63 14.40
C SER A 7 3.67 2.93 15.61
N VAL A 8 2.39 2.56 15.56
CA VAL A 8 1.71 1.81 16.62
C VAL A 8 1.32 0.44 16.07
N HIS A 9 1.84 -0.62 16.69
CA HIS A 9 1.61 -2.01 16.32
C HIS A 9 0.77 -2.70 17.38
N ILE A 10 -0.46 -3.09 17.03
CA ILE A 10 -1.45 -3.61 17.98
C ILE A 10 -1.79 -5.05 17.66
N GLY A 11 -1.79 -5.89 18.70
CA GLY A 11 -2.15 -7.30 18.65
C GLY A 11 -1.09 -8.18 17.96
N GLN A 12 -1.37 -9.46 17.91
CA GLN A 12 -0.43 -10.47 17.38
C GLN A 12 0.03 -10.16 15.95
N ALA A 13 -0.89 -9.86 15.05
CA ALA A 13 -0.57 -9.55 13.67
C ALA A 13 0.25 -8.26 13.56
N GLY A 14 -0.15 -7.21 14.28
CA GLY A 14 0.55 -5.92 14.29
C GLY A 14 1.97 -6.03 14.83
N VAL A 15 2.18 -6.78 15.91
CA VAL A 15 3.50 -7.01 16.51
C VAL A 15 4.41 -7.80 15.56
N GLN A 16 3.92 -8.87 14.95
CA GLN A 16 4.71 -9.68 14.01
C GLN A 16 5.09 -8.91 12.76
N MET A 17 4.16 -8.15 12.19
CA MET A 17 4.45 -7.27 11.04
C MET A 17 5.38 -6.13 11.42
N GLY A 18 5.20 -5.54 12.60
CA GLY A 18 6.09 -4.52 13.13
C GLY A 18 7.52 -5.02 13.27
N ASN A 19 7.72 -6.22 13.78
CA ASN A 19 9.03 -6.85 13.88
C ASN A 19 9.70 -6.96 12.50
N ALA A 20 9.00 -7.43 11.48
CA ALA A 20 9.52 -7.54 10.12
C ALA A 20 9.83 -6.17 9.49
N CYS A 21 8.98 -5.18 9.68
CA CYS A 21 9.20 -3.83 9.17
C CYS A 21 10.41 -3.15 9.81
N TRP A 22 10.54 -3.20 11.14
CA TRP A 22 11.64 -2.55 11.85
C TRP A 22 12.96 -3.26 11.66
N GLU A 23 12.99 -4.59 11.50
CA GLU A 23 14.18 -5.32 11.07
C GLU A 23 14.67 -4.81 9.72
N LEU A 24 13.77 -4.66 8.75
CA LEU A 24 14.09 -4.14 7.43
C LEU A 24 14.57 -2.68 7.48
N TYR A 25 13.91 -1.81 8.23
CA TYR A 25 14.30 -0.41 8.37
C TYR A 25 15.69 -0.26 8.99
N CYS A 26 16.01 -1.02 10.03
CA CYS A 26 17.35 -1.01 10.62
C CYS A 26 18.42 -1.44 9.61
N LEU A 27 18.14 -2.46 8.80
CA LEU A 27 19.05 -2.90 7.73
C LEU A 27 19.21 -1.85 6.63
N GLU A 28 18.13 -1.21 6.20
CA GLU A 28 18.16 -0.16 5.15
C GLU A 28 18.97 1.06 5.57
N HIS A 29 18.91 1.43 6.84
CA HIS A 29 19.63 2.59 7.40
C HIS A 29 21.00 2.24 7.99
N GLY A 30 21.37 0.96 8.01
CA GLY A 30 22.64 0.50 8.57
C GLY A 30 22.73 0.63 10.09
N ILE A 31 21.60 0.53 10.79
CA ILE A 31 21.54 0.56 12.25
C ILE A 31 21.81 -0.86 12.78
N GLN A 32 22.82 -0.96 13.64
CA GLN A 32 23.23 -2.21 14.27
C GLN A 32 22.30 -2.60 15.44
N PRO A 33 22.33 -3.86 15.91
CA PRO A 33 21.50 -4.31 17.04
C PRO A 33 21.76 -3.56 18.35
N ASP A 34 22.94 -2.91 18.49
CA ASP A 34 23.28 -2.07 19.63
C ASP A 34 22.71 -0.64 19.51
N GLY A 35 22.05 -0.31 18.40
CA GLY A 35 21.47 0.99 18.08
C GLY A 35 22.46 1.97 17.44
N GLN A 36 23.69 1.57 17.18
CA GLN A 36 24.68 2.44 16.54
C GLN A 36 24.50 2.45 15.02
N MET A 37 24.73 3.61 14.41
CA MET A 37 24.73 3.82 12.96
C MET A 37 26.14 4.32 12.56
N PRO A 38 27.04 3.43 12.11
CA PRO A 38 28.44 3.79 11.81
C PRO A 38 28.60 4.84 10.70
N SER A 39 27.60 4.98 9.83
CA SER A 39 27.57 6.01 8.78
C SER A 39 27.21 7.40 9.31
N ASP A 40 26.56 7.49 10.46
CA ASP A 40 26.23 8.77 11.09
C ASP A 40 27.40 9.25 11.94
N LYS A 41 27.98 10.38 11.53
CA LYS A 41 29.11 11.03 12.25
C LYS A 41 28.66 12.23 13.09
N THR A 42 27.39 12.59 13.04
CA THR A 42 26.83 13.71 13.79
C THR A 42 26.22 13.20 15.09
N ILE A 43 26.81 13.59 16.21
CA ILE A 43 26.27 13.30 17.54
C ILE A 43 25.34 14.44 17.94
N GLY A 44 24.06 14.15 18.08
CA GLY A 44 23.07 15.04 18.70
C GLY A 44 22.45 16.10 17.79
N GLY A 45 21.49 15.72 16.96
CA GLY A 45 20.56 16.64 16.32
C GLY A 45 20.88 16.98 14.88
N GLY A 46 20.92 15.98 14.02
CA GLY A 46 20.83 16.18 12.57
C GLY A 46 19.38 16.32 12.11
N ASP A 47 19.16 17.10 11.06
CA ASP A 47 17.87 17.26 10.38
C ASP A 47 17.78 16.26 9.21
N ASP A 48 18.30 15.03 9.42
CA ASP A 48 18.39 13.99 8.40
C ASP A 48 17.07 13.22 8.24
N SER A 49 16.78 12.72 7.05
CA SER A 49 15.50 12.06 6.70
C SER A 49 15.20 10.84 7.56
N PHE A 50 16.21 10.09 8.03
CA PHE A 50 16.00 8.94 8.91
C PHE A 50 15.46 9.33 10.30
N ASN A 51 15.63 10.59 10.75
CA ASN A 51 15.08 11.09 12.01
C ASN A 51 13.55 11.14 12.04
N THR A 52 12.90 11.01 10.89
CA THR A 52 11.43 10.82 10.82
C THR A 52 10.98 9.54 11.51
N PHE A 53 11.79 8.47 11.45
CA PHE A 53 11.47 7.13 11.98
C PHE A 53 12.30 6.74 13.21
N PHE A 54 13.46 7.32 13.38
CA PHE A 54 14.36 7.03 14.49
C PHE A 54 14.63 8.29 15.30
N SER A 55 14.66 8.13 16.62
CA SER A 55 15.14 9.17 17.54
C SER A 55 16.56 8.84 17.98
N GLU A 56 17.39 9.86 18.14
CA GLU A 56 18.75 9.70 18.63
C GLU A 56 18.81 9.98 20.13
N THR A 57 19.48 9.09 20.87
CA THR A 57 19.77 9.30 22.29
C THR A 57 21.03 10.13 22.46
N GLY A 58 21.21 10.76 23.63
CA GLY A 58 22.45 11.51 23.94
C GLY A 58 23.73 10.67 23.90
N ALA A 59 23.63 9.35 23.83
CA ALA A 59 24.72 8.40 23.65
C ALA A 59 24.95 7.99 22.18
N GLY A 60 24.27 8.61 21.23
CA GLY A 60 24.40 8.32 19.80
C GLY A 60 23.71 7.03 19.34
N LYS A 61 22.76 6.53 20.13
CA LYS A 61 21.97 5.35 19.74
C LYS A 61 20.67 5.78 19.06
N HIS A 62 20.32 5.08 17.97
CA HIS A 62 19.10 5.28 17.22
C HIS A 62 18.01 4.36 17.73
N VAL A 63 16.89 4.95 18.14
CA VAL A 63 15.74 4.25 18.73
C VAL A 63 14.53 4.39 17.78
N PRO A 64 13.88 3.29 17.38
CA PRO A 64 12.65 3.34 16.60
C PRO A 64 11.56 4.17 17.28
N ARG A 65 10.85 4.99 16.49
CA ARG A 65 9.62 5.68 16.94
C ARG A 65 8.44 4.73 16.81
N ALA A 66 8.42 3.69 17.64
CA ALA A 66 7.40 2.64 17.58
C ALA A 66 6.85 2.30 18.96
N VAL A 67 5.57 1.95 18.98
CA VAL A 67 4.87 1.42 20.17
C VAL A 67 4.27 0.07 19.79
N PHE A 68 4.55 -0.96 20.59
CA PHE A 68 3.99 -2.30 20.45
C PHE A 68 3.00 -2.54 21.59
N VAL A 69 1.77 -2.93 21.26
CA VAL A 69 0.70 -3.17 22.22
C VAL A 69 0.13 -4.56 21.98
N ASP A 70 0.26 -5.46 22.96
CA ASP A 70 -0.33 -6.79 22.94
C ASP A 70 -0.73 -7.22 24.34
N LEU A 71 -1.72 -8.11 24.41
CA LEU A 71 -2.16 -8.73 25.68
C LEU A 71 -1.28 -9.94 26.03
N GLU A 72 -0.57 -10.52 25.06
CA GLU A 72 0.30 -11.68 25.24
C GLU A 72 1.76 -11.32 24.99
N PRO A 73 2.65 -11.43 26.00
CA PRO A 73 4.06 -11.03 25.87
C PRO A 73 4.92 -11.98 25.03
N THR A 74 4.41 -13.15 24.59
CA THR A 74 5.19 -14.22 23.95
C THR A 74 4.90 -14.41 22.45
N VAL A 75 4.43 -13.38 21.76
CA VAL A 75 4.06 -13.49 20.34
C VAL A 75 5.28 -13.61 19.44
N VAL A 76 5.92 -14.75 19.44
CA VAL A 76 6.96 -15.14 18.48
C VAL A 76 6.53 -16.44 17.80
N GLY A 77 5.62 -16.34 16.85
CA GLY A 77 5.26 -17.48 16.00
C GLY A 77 5.88 -17.35 14.60
N PRO A 78 6.70 -18.31 14.13
CA PRO A 78 7.42 -18.20 12.86
C PRO A 78 6.59 -18.49 11.61
N THR A 79 5.31 -18.80 11.72
CA THR A 79 4.50 -19.37 10.62
C THR A 79 4.22 -18.40 9.45
N TYR A 80 4.27 -17.09 9.67
CA TYR A 80 3.98 -16.06 8.65
C TYR A 80 5.18 -15.18 8.29
N THR A 81 6.39 -15.58 8.66
CA THR A 81 7.60 -14.75 8.52
C THR A 81 7.81 -14.28 7.06
N ASN A 82 7.66 -15.16 6.09
CA ASN A 82 7.87 -14.83 4.68
C ASN A 82 6.82 -13.87 4.15
N LEU A 83 5.56 -14.04 4.55
CA LEU A 83 4.47 -13.13 4.19
C LEU A 83 4.68 -11.75 4.82
N ASN A 84 5.06 -11.71 6.08
CA ASN A 84 5.33 -10.46 6.79
C ASN A 84 6.54 -9.72 6.19
N ARG A 85 7.56 -10.43 5.73
CA ARG A 85 8.69 -9.83 5.01
C ARG A 85 8.28 -9.20 3.68
N LEU A 86 7.38 -9.84 2.93
CA LEU A 86 6.83 -9.26 1.69
C LEU A 86 6.04 -7.98 1.98
N ILE A 87 5.18 -8.00 3.00
CA ILE A 87 4.43 -6.81 3.42
C ILE A 87 5.40 -5.73 3.92
N GLY A 88 6.45 -6.10 4.64
CA GLY A 88 7.52 -5.20 5.06
C GLY A 88 8.18 -4.47 3.89
N GLN A 89 8.42 -5.15 2.77
CA GLN A 89 8.93 -4.52 1.54
C GLN A 89 7.98 -3.47 0.98
N ILE A 90 6.68 -3.73 0.99
CA ILE A 90 5.67 -2.80 0.51
C ILE A 90 5.61 -1.56 1.40
N VAL A 91 5.53 -1.75 2.71
CA VAL A 91 5.51 -0.63 3.68
C VAL A 91 6.80 0.17 3.61
N SER A 92 7.94 -0.49 3.46
CA SER A 92 9.23 0.16 3.24
C SER A 92 9.24 1.01 1.97
N SER A 93 8.68 0.52 0.88
CA SER A 93 8.58 1.24 -0.39
C SER A 93 7.68 2.46 -0.31
N ILE A 94 6.56 2.36 0.40
CA ILE A 94 5.64 3.48 0.63
C ILE A 94 6.29 4.58 1.49
N THR A 95 7.02 4.19 2.52
CA THR A 95 7.64 5.12 3.47
C THR A 95 9.04 5.58 3.06
N ALA A 96 9.59 5.04 1.98
CA ALA A 96 10.93 5.38 1.51
C ALA A 96 11.10 6.89 1.23
N SER A 97 10.06 7.54 0.74
CA SER A 97 10.07 9.00 0.49
C SER A 97 10.25 9.84 1.77
N LEU A 98 9.85 9.34 2.92
CA LEU A 98 10.03 10.00 4.22
C LEU A 98 11.41 9.73 4.84
N ARG A 99 11.98 8.56 4.54
CA ARG A 99 13.20 8.06 5.19
C ARG A 99 14.47 8.33 4.39
N PHE A 100 14.35 8.61 3.11
CA PHE A 100 15.47 8.88 2.22
C PHE A 100 15.21 10.16 1.43
N ASP A 101 16.25 10.97 1.27
CA ASP A 101 16.19 12.16 0.45
C ASP A 101 16.20 11.82 -1.05
N GLY A 102 15.53 12.63 -1.86
CA GLY A 102 15.53 12.48 -3.31
C GLY A 102 14.69 13.55 -3.99
N ALA A 103 15.17 14.04 -5.12
CA ALA A 103 14.50 15.13 -5.86
C ALA A 103 13.19 14.70 -6.53
N LEU A 104 13.00 13.40 -6.75
CA LEU A 104 11.79 12.83 -7.37
C LEU A 104 10.91 12.06 -6.38
N ASN A 105 11.15 12.27 -5.09
CA ASN A 105 10.30 11.70 -4.05
C ASN A 105 8.91 12.34 -4.05
N VAL A 106 7.91 11.50 -3.77
CA VAL A 106 6.51 11.93 -3.57
C VAL A 106 6.18 11.81 -2.08
N ASP A 107 5.69 12.89 -1.48
CA ASP A 107 5.29 12.90 -0.07
C ASP A 107 4.00 12.07 0.16
N LEU A 108 3.85 11.49 1.34
CA LEU A 108 2.64 10.73 1.72
C LEU A 108 1.36 11.56 1.64
N THR A 109 1.42 12.86 1.91
CA THR A 109 0.26 13.75 1.74
C THR A 109 -0.17 13.88 0.28
N GLU A 110 0.77 13.82 -0.65
CA GLU A 110 0.49 13.78 -2.08
C GLU A 110 -0.20 12.48 -2.49
N PHE A 111 0.14 11.35 -1.87
CA PHE A 111 -0.59 10.09 -2.09
C PHE A 111 -2.04 10.20 -1.68
N GLN A 112 -2.31 10.74 -0.49
CA GLN A 112 -3.68 10.93 -0.02
C GLN A 112 -4.47 11.81 -0.99
N THR A 113 -3.92 12.94 -1.42
CA THR A 113 -4.59 13.85 -2.35
C THR A 113 -4.89 13.21 -3.71
N ASN A 114 -3.96 12.39 -4.22
CA ASN A 114 -4.12 11.77 -5.54
C ASN A 114 -4.92 10.47 -5.53
N LEU A 115 -4.84 9.69 -4.43
CA LEU A 115 -5.46 8.37 -4.35
C LEU A 115 -6.90 8.39 -3.84
N VAL A 116 -7.31 9.40 -3.08
CA VAL A 116 -8.62 9.45 -2.43
C VAL A 116 -9.50 10.51 -3.09
N PRO A 117 -10.37 10.13 -4.06
CA PRO A 117 -11.29 11.07 -4.71
C PRO A 117 -12.43 11.49 -3.79
N TYR A 118 -12.93 10.58 -2.98
CA TYR A 118 -14.01 10.78 -2.02
C TYR A 118 -13.65 10.19 -0.65
N PRO A 119 -14.08 10.78 0.46
CA PRO A 119 -13.65 10.34 1.80
C PRO A 119 -13.87 8.87 2.11
N ARG A 120 -14.95 8.26 1.63
CA ARG A 120 -15.25 6.83 1.85
C ARG A 120 -14.47 5.90 0.91
N ILE A 121 -14.07 6.37 -0.26
CA ILE A 121 -13.33 5.63 -1.27
C ILE A 121 -11.82 5.78 -1.04
N HIS A 122 -11.35 5.30 0.11
CA HIS A 122 -9.96 5.50 0.58
C HIS A 122 -9.17 4.18 0.76
N PHE A 123 -9.60 3.10 0.10
CA PHE A 123 -8.94 1.80 0.19
C PHE A 123 -8.10 1.53 -1.07
N PRO A 124 -6.82 1.92 -1.07
CA PRO A 124 -5.96 1.64 -2.21
C PRO A 124 -5.56 0.16 -2.26
N LEU A 125 -5.47 -0.37 -3.47
CA LEU A 125 -4.91 -1.68 -3.75
C LEU A 125 -3.39 -1.54 -3.90
N ALA A 126 -2.62 -2.29 -3.11
CA ALA A 126 -1.18 -2.35 -3.20
C ALA A 126 -0.73 -3.51 -4.10
N THR A 127 0.28 -3.23 -4.92
CA THR A 127 0.94 -4.21 -5.79
C THR A 127 2.45 -4.00 -5.71
N TYR A 128 3.22 -5.06 -5.66
CA TYR A 128 4.67 -5.01 -5.60
C TYR A 128 5.30 -5.89 -6.66
N ALA A 129 6.30 -5.38 -7.36
CA ALA A 129 7.05 -6.13 -8.36
C ALA A 129 8.54 -5.66 -8.39
N PRO A 130 9.49 -6.55 -8.64
CA PRO A 130 9.33 -7.99 -8.82
C PRO A 130 9.37 -8.75 -7.48
N VAL A 131 8.69 -9.88 -7.40
CA VAL A 131 8.83 -10.84 -6.31
C VAL A 131 9.52 -12.07 -6.87
N ILE A 132 10.81 -12.20 -6.59
CA ILE A 132 11.68 -13.26 -7.14
C ILE A 132 12.34 -13.99 -5.98
N SER A 133 12.42 -15.32 -6.07
CA SER A 133 13.20 -16.10 -5.11
C SER A 133 14.70 -15.92 -5.33
N ALA A 134 15.48 -16.05 -4.25
CA ALA A 134 16.94 -15.91 -4.29
C ALA A 134 17.60 -16.87 -5.31
N GLU A 135 17.02 -18.05 -5.52
CA GLU A 135 17.51 -19.06 -6.48
C GLU A 135 17.32 -18.62 -7.93
N LYS A 136 16.22 -17.94 -8.27
CA LYS A 136 15.91 -17.49 -9.65
C LYS A 136 16.55 -16.17 -10.01
N ALA A 137 16.96 -15.38 -9.05
CA ALA A 137 17.48 -14.01 -9.26
C ALA A 137 18.76 -13.93 -10.09
N TYR A 138 19.55 -15.00 -10.15
CA TYR A 138 20.80 -15.06 -10.93
C TYR A 138 20.56 -15.01 -12.45
N HIS A 139 19.35 -15.26 -12.92
CA HIS A 139 19.04 -15.41 -14.34
C HIS A 139 18.12 -14.33 -14.91
N GLU A 140 17.52 -13.48 -14.08
CA GLU A 140 16.51 -12.51 -14.52
C GLU A 140 16.85 -11.10 -14.04
N GLN A 141 17.28 -10.25 -14.97
CA GLN A 141 17.29 -8.80 -14.76
C GLN A 141 16.03 -8.21 -15.42
N LEU A 142 15.04 -7.86 -14.60
CA LEU A 142 13.81 -7.28 -15.12
C LEU A 142 13.99 -5.78 -15.41
N THR A 143 13.54 -5.38 -16.58
CA THR A 143 13.52 -3.98 -17.03
C THR A 143 12.42 -3.19 -16.35
N VAL A 144 12.50 -1.86 -16.40
CA VAL A 144 11.44 -0.96 -15.87
C VAL A 144 10.09 -1.26 -16.53
N ALA A 145 10.08 -1.55 -17.84
CA ALA A 145 8.84 -1.90 -18.55
C ALA A 145 8.22 -3.20 -18.03
N GLU A 146 9.03 -4.24 -17.79
CA GLU A 146 8.55 -5.53 -17.30
C GLU A 146 7.96 -5.43 -15.89
N ILE A 147 8.64 -4.76 -14.97
CA ILE A 147 8.12 -4.58 -13.59
C ILE A 147 6.87 -3.70 -13.58
N THR A 148 6.80 -2.69 -14.43
CA THR A 148 5.61 -1.83 -14.57
C THR A 148 4.42 -2.63 -15.09
N ASN A 149 4.61 -3.46 -16.11
CA ASN A 149 3.57 -4.34 -16.62
C ASN A 149 3.10 -5.36 -15.57
N ALA A 150 4.02 -5.92 -14.80
CA ALA A 150 3.72 -6.87 -13.74
C ALA A 150 2.79 -6.30 -12.66
N CYS A 151 2.82 -4.99 -12.41
CA CYS A 151 1.92 -4.34 -11.45
C CYS A 151 0.43 -4.43 -11.84
N PHE A 152 0.13 -4.59 -13.12
CA PHE A 152 -1.25 -4.69 -13.61
C PHE A 152 -1.73 -6.15 -13.76
N GLU A 153 -0.91 -7.11 -13.41
CA GLU A 153 -1.28 -8.50 -13.37
C GLU A 153 -1.97 -8.86 -12.06
N PRO A 154 -3.16 -9.50 -12.09
CA PRO A 154 -3.89 -9.86 -10.86
C PRO A 154 -3.10 -10.72 -9.87
N ALA A 155 -2.18 -11.53 -10.35
CA ALA A 155 -1.34 -12.40 -9.50
C ALA A 155 -0.39 -11.64 -8.56
N ASN A 156 -0.04 -10.41 -8.88
CA ASN A 156 0.91 -9.59 -8.11
C ASN A 156 0.21 -8.63 -7.13
N GLN A 157 -1.10 -8.71 -7.00
CA GLN A 157 -1.88 -7.86 -6.12
C GLN A 157 -1.94 -8.41 -4.70
N MET A 158 -1.96 -7.51 -3.71
CA MET A 158 -2.06 -7.89 -2.29
C MET A 158 -3.50 -8.23 -1.87
N VAL A 159 -4.50 -7.83 -2.64
CA VAL A 159 -5.89 -8.21 -2.44
C VAL A 159 -6.37 -9.05 -3.62
N LYS A 160 -7.03 -10.15 -3.35
CA LYS A 160 -7.61 -11.03 -4.37
C LYS A 160 -8.85 -10.36 -4.98
N CYS A 161 -8.66 -9.61 -6.05
CA CYS A 161 -9.70 -9.02 -6.89
C CYS A 161 -9.21 -8.96 -8.33
N ASP A 162 -10.11 -8.77 -9.29
CA ASP A 162 -9.75 -8.63 -10.70
C ASP A 162 -10.01 -7.20 -11.21
N PRO A 163 -8.97 -6.36 -11.31
CA PRO A 163 -9.11 -4.98 -11.78
C PRO A 163 -9.62 -4.85 -13.22
N ARG A 164 -9.57 -5.94 -14.01
CA ARG A 164 -10.12 -5.95 -15.37
C ARG A 164 -11.66 -5.86 -15.39
N HIS A 165 -12.31 -6.24 -14.27
CA HIS A 165 -13.75 -6.10 -14.07
C HIS A 165 -14.15 -4.77 -13.41
N GLY A 166 -13.19 -3.91 -13.12
CA GLY A 166 -13.41 -2.61 -12.51
C GLY A 166 -12.74 -1.50 -13.31
N LYS A 167 -12.79 -0.29 -12.76
CA LYS A 167 -12.13 0.90 -13.31
C LYS A 167 -11.17 1.49 -12.30
N TYR A 168 -10.05 2.01 -12.80
CA TYR A 168 -9.10 2.75 -11.99
C TYR A 168 -9.54 4.20 -11.84
N MET A 169 -9.47 4.71 -10.62
CA MET A 169 -9.69 6.13 -10.33
C MET A 169 -8.37 6.89 -10.26
N SER A 170 -7.33 6.24 -9.74
CA SER A 170 -5.99 6.82 -9.62
C SER A 170 -4.94 5.73 -9.48
N CYS A 171 -3.71 6.03 -9.91
CA CYS A 171 -2.56 5.15 -9.77
C CYS A 171 -1.32 5.95 -9.33
N CYS A 172 -0.68 5.51 -8.27
CA CYS A 172 0.62 6.00 -7.84
C CYS A 172 1.66 4.90 -8.01
N MET A 173 2.74 5.19 -8.71
CA MET A 173 3.84 4.27 -8.98
C MET A 173 5.08 4.73 -8.23
N LEU A 174 5.57 3.90 -7.31
CA LEU A 174 6.72 4.19 -6.47
C LEU A 174 7.86 3.27 -6.86
N TYR A 175 8.81 3.82 -7.60
CA TYR A 175 9.99 3.08 -8.04
C TYR A 175 11.13 3.23 -7.05
N ARG A 176 11.90 2.16 -6.89
CA ARG A 176 13.12 2.15 -6.08
C ARG A 176 14.28 1.56 -6.85
N GLY A 177 15.49 2.12 -6.66
CA GLY A 177 16.72 1.63 -7.20
C GLY A 177 17.12 2.28 -8.52
N ASP A 178 17.75 1.49 -9.39
CA ASP A 178 18.25 1.95 -10.70
C ASP A 178 17.11 2.12 -11.71
N VAL A 179 16.44 3.27 -11.65
CA VAL A 179 15.29 3.60 -12.48
C VAL A 179 15.47 4.99 -13.11
N VAL A 180 15.34 5.05 -14.43
CA VAL A 180 15.44 6.29 -15.19
C VAL A 180 14.04 6.82 -15.53
N PRO A 181 13.74 8.12 -15.31
CA PRO A 181 12.42 8.69 -15.61
C PRO A 181 11.95 8.48 -17.06
N LYS A 182 12.88 8.46 -18.02
CA LYS A 182 12.58 8.22 -19.42
C LYS A 182 11.94 6.85 -19.64
N ASP A 183 12.49 5.81 -19.01
CA ASP A 183 11.99 4.43 -19.13
C ASP A 183 10.64 4.26 -18.47
N VAL A 184 10.41 4.96 -17.35
CA VAL A 184 9.11 5.01 -16.65
C VAL A 184 8.06 5.63 -17.55
N ASN A 185 8.35 6.77 -18.16
CA ASN A 185 7.41 7.44 -19.07
C ASN A 185 7.05 6.59 -20.27
N ALA A 186 8.02 5.88 -20.86
CA ALA A 186 7.80 4.95 -21.96
C ALA A 186 6.92 3.75 -21.53
N ALA A 187 7.18 3.19 -20.36
CA ALA A 187 6.38 2.09 -19.80
C ALA A 187 4.93 2.51 -19.55
N ILE A 188 4.72 3.67 -18.94
CA ILE A 188 3.38 4.23 -18.67
C ILE A 188 2.63 4.51 -19.98
N ALA A 189 3.30 5.06 -20.99
CA ALA A 189 2.69 5.28 -22.30
C ALA A 189 2.16 3.97 -22.91
N THR A 190 2.90 2.87 -22.76
CA THR A 190 2.48 1.54 -23.19
C THR A 190 1.28 1.03 -22.38
N ILE A 191 1.26 1.26 -21.07
CA ILE A 191 0.13 0.88 -20.20
C ILE A 191 -1.16 1.60 -20.63
N LYS A 192 -1.08 2.89 -20.93
CA LYS A 192 -2.24 3.70 -21.37
C LYS A 192 -2.87 3.21 -22.67
N THR A 193 -2.15 2.50 -23.51
CA THR A 193 -2.68 1.94 -24.76
C THR A 193 -3.40 0.60 -24.56
N LYS A 194 -3.30 -0.02 -23.38
CA LYS A 194 -3.93 -1.31 -23.10
C LYS A 194 -5.42 -1.17 -22.85
N ARG A 195 -6.24 -1.88 -23.62
CA ARG A 195 -7.71 -1.89 -23.48
C ARG A 195 -8.20 -2.56 -22.19
N THR A 196 -7.38 -3.37 -21.55
CA THR A 196 -7.73 -4.08 -20.30
C THR A 196 -7.60 -3.20 -19.06
N ILE A 197 -6.95 -2.03 -19.19
CA ILE A 197 -6.77 -1.09 -18.10
C ILE A 197 -7.67 0.10 -18.39
N GLN A 198 -8.81 0.15 -17.69
CA GLN A 198 -9.81 1.20 -17.86
C GLN A 198 -9.80 2.15 -16.68
N PHE A 199 -9.83 3.44 -16.97
CA PHE A 199 -10.02 4.51 -16.00
C PHE A 199 -11.44 5.03 -16.06
N VAL A 200 -11.89 5.63 -14.94
CA VAL A 200 -13.17 6.34 -14.91
C VAL A 200 -13.11 7.57 -15.82
N ASP A 201 -14.22 7.95 -16.44
CA ASP A 201 -14.30 9.05 -17.40
C ASP A 201 -14.12 10.44 -16.76
N TRP A 202 -14.50 10.59 -15.50
CA TRP A 202 -14.39 11.84 -14.75
C TRP A 202 -12.99 12.07 -14.16
N CYS A 203 -12.06 11.11 -14.26
CA CYS A 203 -10.69 11.27 -13.78
C CYS A 203 -9.71 11.17 -14.95
N PRO A 204 -8.89 12.21 -15.19
CA PRO A 204 -7.86 12.13 -16.22
C PRO A 204 -6.92 10.96 -15.92
N THR A 205 -6.57 10.20 -16.96
CA THR A 205 -5.66 9.04 -16.90
C THR A 205 -4.25 9.45 -16.48
N GLY A 206 -4.12 9.97 -15.25
CA GLY A 206 -2.88 10.42 -14.66
C GLY A 206 -2.24 9.34 -13.81
N PHE A 207 -0.96 9.12 -14.05
CA PHE A 207 -0.13 8.34 -13.12
C PHE A 207 0.72 9.34 -12.32
N LYS A 208 0.69 9.20 -11.01
CA LYS A 208 1.66 9.87 -10.14
C LYS A 208 2.86 8.95 -9.99
N VAL A 209 4.05 9.48 -10.25
CA VAL A 209 5.29 8.71 -10.21
C VAL A 209 6.23 9.32 -9.17
N GLY A 210 6.71 8.48 -8.26
CA GLY A 210 7.81 8.79 -7.38
C GLY A 210 8.99 7.85 -7.67
N ILE A 211 10.20 8.37 -7.62
CA ILE A 211 11.41 7.58 -7.81
C ILE A 211 12.34 7.86 -6.64
N ASN A 212 12.76 6.79 -5.96
CA ASN A 212 13.80 6.83 -4.96
C ASN A 212 14.98 5.99 -5.43
N TYR A 213 16.16 6.59 -5.51
CA TYR A 213 17.35 5.91 -6.03
C TYR A 213 17.97 4.91 -5.04
N GLN A 214 17.51 4.87 -3.79
CA GLN A 214 17.92 3.87 -2.82
C GLN A 214 17.36 2.49 -3.22
N PRO A 215 18.21 1.51 -3.57
CA PRO A 215 17.74 0.19 -3.97
C PRO A 215 17.02 -0.52 -2.82
N PRO A 216 16.05 -1.40 -3.11
CA PRO A 216 15.40 -2.19 -2.07
C PRO A 216 16.42 -3.14 -1.42
N THR A 217 16.35 -3.21 -0.09
CA THR A 217 17.17 -4.11 0.73
C THR A 217 16.35 -5.32 1.13
N VAL A 218 16.99 -6.46 1.30
CA VAL A 218 16.37 -7.70 1.78
C VAL A 218 17.03 -8.17 3.05
N VAL A 219 16.26 -8.88 3.88
CA VAL A 219 16.78 -9.48 5.10
C VAL A 219 17.69 -10.67 4.74
N PRO A 220 18.93 -10.72 5.22
CA PRO A 220 19.83 -11.84 4.98
C PRO A 220 19.23 -13.17 5.45
N GLY A 221 19.31 -14.21 4.61
CA GLY A 221 18.72 -15.53 4.90
C GLY A 221 17.21 -15.62 4.67
N GLY A 222 16.59 -14.58 4.12
CA GLY A 222 15.20 -14.61 3.67
C GLY A 222 15.05 -15.20 2.26
N ASP A 223 13.80 -15.48 1.85
CA ASP A 223 13.48 -16.09 0.56
C ASP A 223 13.46 -15.08 -0.61
N LEU A 224 13.37 -13.78 -0.30
CA LEU A 224 13.34 -12.73 -1.31
C LEU A 224 14.72 -12.41 -1.84
N ALA A 225 14.83 -12.28 -3.15
CA ALA A 225 16.06 -11.86 -3.83
C ALA A 225 16.30 -10.37 -3.70
N LYS A 226 17.59 -9.99 -3.57
CA LYS A 226 17.99 -8.59 -3.71
C LYS A 226 17.93 -8.21 -5.20
N VAL A 227 17.06 -7.25 -5.53
CA VAL A 227 16.85 -6.76 -6.89
C VAL A 227 17.46 -5.37 -7.07
N GLN A 228 17.84 -5.03 -8.31
CA GLN A 228 18.42 -3.72 -8.62
C GLN A 228 17.35 -2.63 -8.66
N ARG A 229 16.12 -2.98 -9.02
CA ARG A 229 14.97 -2.07 -9.12
C ARG A 229 13.69 -2.77 -8.73
N ALA A 230 12.81 -2.02 -8.11
CA ALA A 230 11.48 -2.49 -7.73
C ALA A 230 10.45 -1.38 -7.89
N VAL A 231 9.19 -1.73 -7.97
CA VAL A 231 8.07 -0.80 -7.99
C VAL A 231 6.99 -1.26 -7.03
N CYS A 232 6.46 -0.33 -6.26
CA CYS A 232 5.23 -0.49 -5.51
C CYS A 232 4.17 0.39 -6.16
N MET A 233 3.06 -0.20 -6.60
CA MET A 233 1.92 0.54 -7.13
C MET A 233 0.83 0.61 -6.08
N LEU A 234 0.33 1.81 -5.84
CA LEU A 234 -0.89 2.06 -5.08
C LEU A 234 -1.95 2.54 -6.05
N SER A 235 -3.02 1.81 -6.18
CA SER A 235 -4.11 2.14 -7.09
C SER A 235 -5.45 2.15 -6.38
N ASN A 236 -6.29 3.13 -6.69
CA ASN A 236 -7.67 3.11 -6.27
C ASN A 236 -8.51 2.56 -7.42
N THR A 237 -9.08 1.38 -7.22
CA THR A 237 -9.89 0.69 -8.23
C THR A 237 -11.21 0.26 -7.64
N THR A 238 -12.27 0.31 -8.45
CA THR A 238 -13.60 -0.17 -8.04
C THR A 238 -13.63 -1.68 -7.80
N ALA A 239 -12.70 -2.44 -8.37
CA ALA A 239 -12.61 -3.90 -8.21
C ALA A 239 -12.35 -4.33 -6.75
N ILE A 240 -11.86 -3.45 -5.88
CA ILE A 240 -11.65 -3.77 -4.46
C ILE A 240 -12.96 -4.10 -3.74
N ALA A 241 -14.10 -3.62 -4.25
CA ALA A 241 -15.42 -3.93 -3.71
C ALA A 241 -15.74 -5.44 -3.70
N GLU A 242 -15.10 -6.24 -4.55
CA GLU A 242 -15.21 -7.70 -4.51
C GLU A 242 -14.77 -8.27 -3.15
N ALA A 243 -13.82 -7.64 -2.48
CA ALA A 243 -13.37 -8.06 -1.15
C ALA A 243 -14.45 -7.80 -0.08
N TRP A 244 -15.13 -6.66 -0.17
CA TRP A 244 -16.27 -6.34 0.70
C TRP A 244 -17.42 -7.30 0.50
N ALA A 245 -17.81 -7.56 -0.73
CA ALA A 245 -18.87 -8.49 -1.08
C ALA A 245 -18.62 -9.91 -0.53
N ARG A 246 -17.38 -10.41 -0.62
CA ARG A 246 -17.01 -11.71 -0.04
C ARG A 246 -17.12 -11.75 1.49
N LEU A 247 -16.71 -10.67 2.15
CA LEU A 247 -16.80 -10.56 3.60
C LEU A 247 -18.27 -10.49 4.05
N ASP A 248 -19.04 -9.67 3.38
CA ASP A 248 -20.46 -9.46 3.67
C ASP A 248 -21.28 -10.74 3.51
N HIS A 249 -20.99 -11.51 2.47
CA HIS A 249 -21.63 -12.82 2.28
C HIS A 249 -21.33 -13.78 3.45
N LYS A 250 -20.09 -13.84 3.91
CA LYS A 250 -19.72 -14.67 5.08
C LYS A 250 -20.39 -14.19 6.36
N PHE A 251 -20.47 -12.88 6.53
CA PHE A 251 -21.15 -12.26 7.67
C PHE A 251 -22.63 -12.62 7.67
N ASP A 252 -23.31 -12.48 6.53
CA ASP A 252 -24.74 -12.79 6.39
C ASP A 252 -25.06 -14.24 6.74
N LEU A 253 -24.23 -15.20 6.32
CA LEU A 253 -24.39 -16.62 6.66
C LEU A 253 -24.31 -16.89 8.17
N MET A 254 -23.45 -16.19 8.87
CA MET A 254 -23.26 -16.33 10.32
C MET A 254 -24.32 -15.55 11.10
N TYR A 255 -24.58 -14.32 10.71
CA TYR A 255 -25.50 -13.44 11.42
C TYR A 255 -26.97 -13.87 11.28
N ALA A 256 -27.36 -14.45 10.15
CA ALA A 256 -28.70 -15.06 9.97
C ALA A 256 -29.01 -16.11 11.05
N LYS A 257 -28.00 -16.78 11.57
CA LYS A 257 -28.09 -17.77 12.66
C LYS A 257 -27.71 -17.22 14.03
N ARG A 258 -27.40 -15.93 14.13
CA ARG A 258 -26.87 -15.30 15.36
C ARG A 258 -25.65 -16.04 15.93
N ALA A 259 -24.84 -16.66 15.05
CA ALA A 259 -23.68 -17.42 15.47
C ALA A 259 -22.65 -16.50 16.15
N PHE A 260 -22.23 -16.88 17.35
CA PHE A 260 -21.26 -16.18 18.20
C PHE A 260 -21.67 -14.78 18.69
N VAL A 261 -22.85 -14.28 18.36
CA VAL A 261 -23.32 -12.95 18.79
C VAL A 261 -23.34 -12.81 20.31
N HIS A 262 -23.71 -13.86 21.04
CA HIS A 262 -23.77 -13.85 22.51
C HIS A 262 -22.40 -13.58 23.18
N TRP A 263 -21.27 -13.93 22.54
CA TRP A 263 -19.94 -13.63 23.06
C TRP A 263 -19.68 -12.11 23.07
N TYR A 264 -20.12 -11.41 22.03
CA TYR A 264 -19.94 -9.96 21.92
C TYR A 264 -20.91 -9.21 22.82
N VAL A 265 -22.17 -9.66 22.89
CA VAL A 265 -23.17 -9.08 23.78
C VAL A 265 -22.75 -9.24 25.24
N GLY A 266 -22.15 -10.37 25.60
CA GLY A 266 -21.62 -10.61 26.95
C GLY A 266 -20.50 -9.65 27.37
N GLU A 267 -19.78 -9.07 26.41
CA GLU A 267 -18.74 -8.06 26.63
C GLU A 267 -19.26 -6.60 26.50
N GLY A 268 -20.57 -6.40 26.39
CA GLY A 268 -21.22 -5.10 26.38
C GLY A 268 -21.54 -4.51 25.00
N MET A 269 -21.36 -5.27 23.91
CA MET A 269 -21.78 -4.85 22.58
C MET A 269 -23.29 -5.04 22.40
N GLU A 270 -23.95 -4.10 21.72
CA GLU A 270 -25.36 -4.23 21.38
C GLU A 270 -25.55 -5.04 20.09
N GLU A 271 -26.61 -5.88 20.05
CA GLU A 271 -26.89 -6.68 18.85
C GLU A 271 -27.15 -5.79 17.61
N GLY A 272 -27.73 -4.60 17.81
CA GLY A 272 -28.00 -3.63 16.75
C GLY A 272 -26.74 -3.17 16.02
N GLU A 273 -25.57 -3.14 16.67
CA GLU A 273 -24.30 -2.71 16.08
C GLU A 273 -23.86 -3.64 14.93
N PHE A 274 -24.24 -4.92 14.97
CA PHE A 274 -24.00 -5.85 13.84
C PHE A 274 -24.78 -5.46 12.58
N SER A 275 -26.04 -5.05 12.78
CA SER A 275 -26.88 -4.60 11.66
C SER A 275 -26.37 -3.29 11.07
N GLU A 276 -25.99 -2.35 11.90
CA GLU A 276 -25.41 -1.07 11.48
C GLU A 276 -24.12 -1.27 10.69
N ALA A 277 -23.22 -2.13 11.16
CA ALA A 277 -21.98 -2.45 10.46
C ALA A 277 -22.25 -3.08 9.08
N ARG A 278 -23.23 -3.97 8.99
CA ARG A 278 -23.62 -4.59 7.72
C ARG A 278 -24.24 -3.61 6.73
N GLU A 279 -25.09 -2.71 7.23
CA GLU A 279 -25.71 -1.65 6.43
C GLU A 279 -24.64 -0.67 5.91
N ASP A 280 -23.66 -0.32 6.72
CA ASP A 280 -22.58 0.57 6.33
C ASP A 280 -21.69 -0.06 5.24
N LEU A 281 -21.38 -1.35 5.33
CA LEU A 281 -20.66 -2.05 4.26
C LEU A 281 -21.49 -2.18 2.97
N ALA A 282 -22.80 -2.42 3.06
CA ALA A 282 -23.69 -2.41 1.90
C ALA A 282 -23.72 -1.04 1.22
N ALA A 283 -23.77 0.03 1.99
CA ALA A 283 -23.69 1.39 1.47
C ALA A 283 -22.33 1.65 0.78
N LEU A 284 -21.23 1.15 1.36
CA LEU A 284 -19.90 1.27 0.76
C LEU A 284 -19.80 0.52 -0.58
N GLU A 285 -20.33 -0.69 -0.68
CA GLU A 285 -20.41 -1.43 -1.95
C GLU A 285 -21.14 -0.62 -3.02
N LYS A 286 -22.28 -0.03 -2.66
CA LYS A 286 -23.07 0.82 -3.55
C LYS A 286 -22.31 2.07 -3.99
N ASP A 287 -21.59 2.72 -3.07
CA ASP A 287 -20.73 3.88 -3.38
C ASP A 287 -19.67 3.51 -4.45
N TYR A 288 -19.07 2.31 -4.36
CA TYR A 288 -18.13 1.82 -5.37
C TYR A 288 -18.78 1.52 -6.73
N GLU A 289 -20.02 1.01 -6.75
CA GLU A 289 -20.78 0.82 -7.98
C GLU A 289 -21.09 2.16 -8.66
N GLU A 290 -21.59 3.14 -7.92
CA GLU A 290 -21.92 4.47 -8.43
C GLU A 290 -20.70 5.17 -9.02
N VAL A 291 -19.54 5.09 -8.36
CA VAL A 291 -18.29 5.69 -8.83
C VAL A 291 -17.77 5.02 -10.12
N GLY A 292 -18.06 3.74 -10.31
CA GLY A 292 -17.68 2.96 -11.50
C GLY A 292 -18.55 3.19 -12.73
N VAL A 293 -19.72 3.82 -12.58
CA VAL A 293 -20.60 4.14 -13.70
C VAL A 293 -20.07 5.37 -14.44
N ASP A 294 -20.03 5.30 -15.79
CA ASP A 294 -19.68 6.46 -16.62
C ASP A 294 -20.76 7.52 -16.50
N SER A 295 -20.35 8.79 -16.53
CA SER A 295 -21.29 9.90 -16.63
C SER A 295 -22.10 9.72 -17.93
N VAL A 296 -23.42 9.62 -17.80
CA VAL A 296 -24.31 9.67 -18.96
C VAL A 296 -24.12 11.07 -19.56
N GLU A 297 -23.51 11.15 -20.74
CA GLU A 297 -23.60 12.35 -21.54
C GLU A 297 -25.09 12.63 -21.73
N GLY A 298 -25.57 13.71 -21.13
CA GLY A 298 -26.94 14.15 -21.35
C GLY A 298 -27.08 14.40 -22.85
N GLU A 299 -27.75 13.50 -23.53
CA GLU A 299 -28.35 13.80 -24.82
C GLU A 299 -29.26 15.00 -24.57
N GLY A 300 -28.71 16.18 -24.85
CA GLY A 300 -29.52 17.39 -25.01
C GLY A 300 -30.45 17.12 -26.17
N GLU A 301 -31.70 16.83 -25.88
CA GLU A 301 -32.79 17.02 -26.80
C GLU A 301 -32.79 18.52 -27.19
N GLU A 302 -32.09 18.85 -28.29
CA GLU A 302 -32.46 19.98 -29.11
C GLU A 302 -33.80 19.64 -29.79
N GLU A 303 -34.90 19.80 -29.03
CA GLU A 303 -36.19 19.98 -29.66
C GLU A 303 -36.09 21.22 -30.56
N GLY A 304 -36.04 20.96 -31.85
CA GLY A 304 -36.25 21.94 -32.88
C GLY A 304 -37.60 22.62 -32.70
N GLY A 305 -37.55 23.87 -32.26
CA GLY A 305 -38.66 24.79 -32.42
C GLY A 305 -38.56 25.44 -33.79
N GLU A 306 -39.21 24.84 -34.81
CA GLU A 306 -39.72 25.59 -35.93
C GLU A 306 -40.85 26.48 -35.42
N GLU A 307 -40.81 27.76 -35.70
CA GLU A 307 -42.00 28.44 -36.21
C GLU A 307 -41.71 29.94 -36.49
N TYR A 308 -42.06 30.29 -37.74
CA TYR A 308 -42.36 31.58 -38.40
C TYR A 308 -41.24 32.59 -38.57
#